data_d2978138290259945c1b91c61b4a7108
#
_entry.id   d2978138290259945c1b91c61b4a7108
#
_cell.length_a   1.000
_cell.length_b   1.000
_cell.length_c   1.000
_cell.angle_alpha   90.00
_cell.angle_beta   90.00
_cell.angle_gamma   90.00
#
_symmetry.space_group_name_H-M   'P 1'
#
loop_
_entity.id
_entity.type
_entity.pdbx_description
1 polymer ?
#
loop_
_entity_poly.entity_id
_entity_poly.type
_entity_poly.pdbx_seq_one_letter_code
_entity_poly.pdbx_strand_id
1 'polypeptide(L)'
;MKKKLTLKDCTKENFERSWKLLEDAQRAYREKDLELGKRWRDSNYDDSVYEENKKILKEYSDVITKVKKNLVPYVGLKCSIKAYTDSYACVITKVITPNKVEVSHLKDKMMPNEVYSRRKNGGWYSFGVNLKDYPCRLILNSTHHYIDMSF
;
A
#
# COMPACT_ATOMS: atom_id res chain seq x y z
N MET A 1 -0.46 -7.46 23.91
CA MET A 1 0.81 -6.90 23.42
C MET A 1 0.90 -7.03 21.90
N LYS A 2 1.23 -5.94 21.22
CA LYS A 2 1.51 -6.01 19.78
C LYS A 2 2.88 -6.67 19.57
N LYS A 3 2.90 -7.77 18.85
CA LYS A 3 4.14 -8.44 18.47
C LYS A 3 4.91 -7.55 17.49
N LYS A 4 6.15 -7.21 17.81
CA LYS A 4 7.03 -6.47 16.91
C LYS A 4 7.49 -7.39 15.78
N LEU A 5 7.36 -6.93 14.54
CA LEU A 5 7.84 -7.66 13.37
C LEU A 5 9.38 -7.75 13.37
N THR A 6 9.89 -8.91 12.98
CA THR A 6 11.33 -9.14 12.84
C THR A 6 11.65 -9.61 11.42
N LEU A 7 12.94 -9.68 11.07
CA LEU A 7 13.36 -10.19 9.76
C LEU A 7 12.94 -11.63 9.52
N LYS A 8 12.79 -12.43 10.57
CA LYS A 8 12.29 -13.82 10.47
C LYS A 8 10.86 -13.89 9.98
N ASP A 9 10.07 -12.85 10.20
CA ASP A 9 8.67 -12.78 9.75
C ASP A 9 8.56 -12.44 8.26
N CYS A 10 9.64 -11.95 7.64
CA CYS A 10 9.65 -11.47 6.26
C CYS A 10 9.83 -12.62 5.26
N THR A 11 8.80 -13.45 5.15
CA THR A 11 8.76 -14.61 4.26
C THR A 11 7.61 -14.47 3.25
N LYS A 12 7.75 -15.15 2.11
CA LYS A 12 6.69 -15.20 1.09
C LYS A 12 5.37 -15.71 1.67
N GLU A 13 5.43 -16.75 2.50
CA GLU A 13 4.26 -17.36 3.11
C GLU A 13 3.51 -16.36 4.02
N ASN A 14 4.23 -15.65 4.87
CA ASN A 14 3.64 -14.64 5.75
C ASN A 14 3.10 -13.45 4.95
N PHE A 15 3.80 -13.05 3.89
CA PHE A 15 3.31 -12.01 2.98
C PHE A 15 1.99 -12.41 2.34
N GLU A 16 1.91 -13.61 1.77
CA GLU A 16 0.69 -14.08 1.09
C GLU A 16 -0.50 -14.14 2.04
N ARG A 17 -0.28 -14.58 3.28
CA ARG A 17 -1.31 -14.60 4.32
C ARG A 17 -1.81 -13.18 4.65
N SER A 18 -0.90 -12.25 4.85
CA SER A 18 -1.23 -10.85 5.13
C SER A 18 -1.89 -10.17 3.93
N TRP A 19 -1.43 -10.49 2.72
CA TRP A 19 -2.01 -9.96 1.48
C TRP A 19 -3.47 -10.37 1.33
N LYS A 20 -3.80 -11.62 1.66
CA LYS A 20 -5.19 -12.09 1.64
C LYS A 20 -6.06 -11.31 2.62
N LEU A 21 -5.53 -11.05 3.82
CA LEU A 21 -6.22 -10.21 4.81
C LEU A 21 -6.47 -8.80 4.27
N LEU A 22 -5.49 -8.24 3.55
CA LEU A 22 -5.62 -6.92 2.93
C LEU A 22 -6.71 -6.92 1.85
N GLU A 23 -6.71 -7.93 0.97
CA GLU A 23 -7.73 -8.06 -0.08
C GLU A 23 -9.14 -8.18 0.53
N ASP A 24 -9.29 -8.98 1.58
CA ASP A 24 -10.57 -9.17 2.28
C ASP A 24 -11.03 -7.85 2.91
N ALA A 25 -10.13 -7.11 3.56
CA ALA A 25 -10.43 -5.82 4.16
C ALA A 25 -10.83 -4.76 3.12
N GLN A 26 -10.14 -4.74 1.99
CA GLN A 26 -10.46 -3.82 0.88
C GLN A 26 -11.81 -4.16 0.24
N ARG A 27 -12.12 -5.44 0.10
CA ARG A 27 -13.41 -5.90 -0.41
C ARG A 27 -14.55 -5.47 0.53
N ALA A 28 -14.36 -5.68 1.84
CA ALA A 28 -15.34 -5.28 2.84
C ALA A 28 -15.58 -3.76 2.80
N TYR A 29 -14.53 -2.98 2.64
CA TYR A 29 -14.65 -1.52 2.49
C TYR A 29 -15.49 -1.15 1.27
N ARG A 30 -15.19 -1.74 0.10
CA ARG A 30 -15.91 -1.43 -1.14
C ARG A 30 -17.39 -1.80 -1.04
N GLU A 31 -17.71 -2.97 -0.49
CA GLU A 31 -19.08 -3.41 -0.32
C GLU A 31 -19.85 -2.48 0.62
N LYS A 32 -19.21 -2.07 1.73
CA LYS A 32 -19.81 -1.15 2.67
C LYS A 32 -20.01 0.24 2.08
N ASP A 33 -19.05 0.72 1.30
CA ASP A 33 -19.14 2.01 0.62
C ASP A 33 -20.34 2.05 -0.35
N LEU A 34 -20.55 0.99 -1.11
CA LEU A 34 -21.71 0.87 -2.01
C LEU A 34 -23.03 0.86 -1.22
N GLU A 35 -23.11 0.10 -0.14
CA GLU A 35 -24.30 0.03 0.72
C GLU A 35 -24.62 1.39 1.33
N LEU A 36 -23.61 2.08 1.86
CA LEU A 36 -23.79 3.39 2.49
C LEU A 36 -24.10 4.49 1.48
N GLY A 37 -23.55 4.40 0.28
CA GLY A 37 -23.89 5.30 -0.83
C GLY A 37 -25.36 5.20 -1.20
N LYS A 38 -25.91 3.98 -1.25
CA LYS A 38 -27.34 3.75 -1.47
C LYS A 38 -28.18 4.34 -0.34
N ARG A 39 -27.78 4.09 0.91
CA ARG A 39 -28.45 4.65 2.09
C ARG A 39 -28.55 6.17 2.03
N TRP A 40 -27.47 6.82 1.62
CA TRP A 40 -27.43 8.27 1.50
C TRP A 40 -28.39 8.76 0.39
N ARG A 41 -28.39 8.12 -0.78
CA ARG A 41 -29.32 8.47 -1.85
C ARG A 41 -30.77 8.26 -1.43
N ASP A 42 -31.08 7.14 -0.75
CA ASP A 42 -32.43 6.82 -0.29
C ASP A 42 -32.90 7.81 0.79
N SER A 43 -31.99 8.46 1.51
CA SER A 43 -32.30 9.50 2.48
C SER A 43 -32.51 10.89 1.85
N ASN A 44 -32.52 10.97 0.51
CA ASN A 44 -32.58 12.22 -0.24
C ASN A 44 -31.38 13.13 0.06
N TYR A 45 -30.17 12.50 0.14
CA TYR A 45 -28.89 13.20 0.33
C TYR A 45 -28.81 13.96 1.66
N ASP A 46 -29.34 13.37 2.73
CA ASP A 46 -29.32 13.95 4.07
C ASP A 46 -27.88 14.05 4.61
N ASP A 47 -27.48 15.25 5.06
CA ASP A 47 -26.15 15.49 5.58
C ASP A 47 -25.82 14.68 6.85
N SER A 48 -26.83 14.44 7.70
CA SER A 48 -26.63 13.64 8.91
C SER A 48 -26.29 12.18 8.58
N VAL A 49 -26.93 11.63 7.53
CA VAL A 49 -26.64 10.28 7.03
C VAL A 49 -25.22 10.24 6.43
N TYR A 50 -24.85 11.26 5.69
CA TYR A 50 -23.50 11.39 5.12
C TYR A 50 -22.44 11.37 6.23
N GLU A 51 -22.62 12.13 7.30
CA GLU A 51 -21.67 12.18 8.41
C GLU A 51 -21.59 10.85 9.17
N GLU A 52 -22.71 10.16 9.37
CA GLU A 52 -22.73 8.80 9.93
C GLU A 52 -21.96 7.83 9.03
N ASN A 53 -22.18 7.90 7.72
CA ASN A 53 -21.51 7.04 6.76
C ASN A 53 -19.99 7.22 6.81
N LYS A 54 -19.52 8.45 6.92
CA LYS A 54 -18.08 8.75 7.06
C LYS A 54 -17.48 8.07 8.28
N LYS A 55 -18.17 8.09 9.39
CA LYS A 55 -17.72 7.45 10.63
C LYS A 55 -17.62 5.92 10.46
N ILE A 56 -18.63 5.32 9.81
CA ILE A 56 -18.65 3.89 9.57
C ILE A 56 -17.50 3.50 8.63
N LEU A 57 -17.32 4.22 7.52
CA LEU A 57 -16.25 3.94 6.55
C LEU A 57 -14.87 4.12 7.17
N LYS A 58 -14.71 5.03 8.12
CA LYS A 58 -13.45 5.21 8.83
C LYS A 58 -13.04 3.94 9.56
N GLU A 59 -13.97 3.23 10.19
CA GLU A 59 -13.68 1.96 10.86
C GLU A 59 -13.12 0.93 9.90
N TYR A 60 -13.70 0.81 8.70
CA TYR A 60 -13.21 -0.10 7.65
C TYR A 60 -11.84 0.34 7.12
N SER A 61 -11.65 1.64 6.93
CA SER A 61 -10.38 2.21 6.52
C SER A 61 -9.27 1.96 7.55
N ASP A 62 -9.59 2.05 8.84
CA ASP A 62 -8.64 1.79 9.92
C ASP A 62 -8.18 0.33 9.92
N VAL A 63 -9.06 -0.62 9.60
CA VAL A 63 -8.70 -2.03 9.45
C VAL A 63 -7.70 -2.20 8.29
N ILE A 64 -7.94 -1.58 7.15
CA ILE A 64 -7.03 -1.61 6.00
C ILE A 64 -5.65 -1.08 6.40
N THR A 65 -5.60 0.08 7.06
CA THR A 65 -4.35 0.69 7.50
C THR A 65 -3.59 -0.23 8.46
N LYS A 66 -4.30 -0.87 9.39
CA LYS A 66 -3.70 -1.80 10.34
C LYS A 66 -3.07 -3.00 9.63
N VAL A 67 -3.76 -3.58 8.65
CA VAL A 67 -3.23 -4.70 7.85
C VAL A 67 -2.00 -4.25 7.07
N LYS A 68 -2.04 -3.08 6.42
CA LYS A 68 -0.90 -2.52 5.68
C LYS A 68 0.33 -2.32 6.56
N LYS A 69 0.16 -1.87 7.80
CA LYS A 69 1.27 -1.67 8.74
C LYS A 69 1.93 -2.98 9.15
N ASN A 70 1.24 -4.10 9.04
CA ASN A 70 1.73 -5.42 9.43
C ASN A 70 2.05 -6.33 8.24
N LEU A 71 1.93 -5.81 7.02
CA LEU A 71 2.28 -6.54 5.80
C LEU A 71 3.81 -6.69 5.73
N VAL A 72 4.30 -7.93 5.68
CA VAL A 72 5.74 -8.19 5.69
C VAL A 72 6.28 -8.33 4.26
N PRO A 73 7.32 -7.55 3.90
CA PRO A 73 7.98 -7.73 2.59
C PRO A 73 8.86 -8.98 2.60
N TYR A 74 9.22 -9.48 1.43
CA TYR A 74 10.21 -10.57 1.31
C TYR A 74 11.06 -10.37 0.05
N VAL A 75 12.26 -10.94 0.07
CA VAL A 75 13.17 -10.88 -1.09
C VAL A 75 12.55 -11.64 -2.27
N GLY A 76 12.52 -11.01 -3.42
CA GLY A 76 11.91 -11.56 -4.63
C GLY A 76 10.49 -11.06 -4.88
N LEU A 77 9.89 -10.32 -3.95
CA LEU A 77 8.56 -9.73 -4.15
C LEU A 77 8.64 -8.67 -5.25
N LYS A 78 7.79 -8.82 -6.26
CA LYS A 78 7.68 -7.84 -7.35
C LYS A 78 6.86 -6.65 -6.91
N CYS A 79 7.33 -5.45 -7.25
CA CYS A 79 6.75 -4.18 -6.86
C CYS A 79 6.76 -3.22 -8.03
N SER A 80 6.08 -2.10 -7.88
CA SER A 80 6.15 -0.98 -8.83
C SER A 80 6.49 0.30 -8.09
N ILE A 81 7.43 1.06 -8.63
CA ILE A 81 7.74 2.41 -8.15
C ILE A 81 6.86 3.38 -8.91
N LYS A 82 6.03 4.12 -8.19
CA LYS A 82 5.16 5.13 -8.78
C LYS A 82 5.76 6.52 -8.59
N ALA A 83 6.05 7.19 -9.72
CA ALA A 83 6.59 8.54 -9.77
C ALA A 83 5.72 9.37 -10.72
N TYR A 84 4.92 10.29 -10.19
CA TYR A 84 3.98 11.09 -10.97
C TYR A 84 3.05 10.20 -11.81
N THR A 85 3.14 10.29 -13.14
CA THR A 85 2.35 9.48 -14.07
C THR A 85 3.04 8.17 -14.45
N ASP A 86 4.32 8.03 -14.13
CA ASP A 86 5.11 6.85 -14.50
C ASP A 86 5.05 5.77 -13.43
N SER A 87 5.20 4.52 -13.85
CA SER A 87 5.34 3.36 -12.98
C SER A 87 6.47 2.48 -13.48
N TYR A 88 7.37 2.08 -12.58
CA TYR A 88 8.55 1.28 -12.93
C TYR A 88 8.50 -0.06 -12.22
N ALA A 89 8.51 -1.15 -13.00
CA ALA A 89 8.55 -2.51 -12.43
C ALA A 89 9.90 -2.74 -11.73
N CYS A 90 9.84 -3.27 -10.52
CA CYS A 90 11.03 -3.56 -9.72
C CYS A 90 10.84 -4.82 -8.88
N VAL A 91 11.88 -5.24 -8.18
CA VAL A 91 11.85 -6.40 -7.29
C VAL A 91 12.62 -6.08 -6.00
N ILE A 92 12.12 -6.56 -4.88
CA ILE A 92 12.85 -6.44 -3.60
C ILE A 92 14.05 -7.36 -3.64
N THR A 93 15.24 -6.77 -3.53
CA THR A 93 16.52 -7.51 -3.51
C THR A 93 17.03 -7.70 -2.10
N LYS A 94 16.61 -6.85 -1.14
CA LYS A 94 17.04 -6.93 0.26
C LYS A 94 15.96 -6.39 1.17
N VAL A 95 15.66 -7.10 2.23
CA VAL A 95 14.83 -6.61 3.34
C VAL A 95 15.79 -6.15 4.43
N ILE A 96 15.93 -4.84 4.59
CA ILE A 96 16.84 -4.25 5.59
C ILE A 96 16.23 -4.38 6.98
N THR A 97 14.96 -4.00 7.10
CA THR A 97 14.12 -4.25 8.28
C THR A 97 12.71 -4.57 7.77
N PRO A 98 11.79 -5.07 8.61
CA PRO A 98 10.41 -5.27 8.18
C PRO A 98 9.72 -4.01 7.63
N ASN A 99 10.28 -2.83 7.89
CA ASN A 99 9.76 -1.54 7.44
C ASN A 99 10.68 -0.82 6.45
N LYS A 100 11.70 -1.50 5.92
CA LYS A 100 12.68 -0.87 5.03
C LYS A 100 13.26 -1.89 4.06
N VAL A 101 13.16 -1.61 2.78
CA VAL A 101 13.59 -2.54 1.72
C VAL A 101 14.43 -1.83 0.67
N GLU A 102 15.29 -2.61 0.00
CA GLU A 102 16.03 -2.17 -1.17
C GLU A 102 15.46 -2.87 -2.40
N VAL A 103 15.25 -2.13 -3.48
CA VAL A 103 14.67 -2.63 -4.71
C VAL A 103 15.57 -2.38 -5.90
N SER A 104 15.47 -3.25 -6.91
CA SER A 104 16.18 -3.15 -8.18
C SER A 104 15.18 -3.03 -9.32
N HIS A 105 15.44 -2.15 -10.28
CA HIS A 105 14.60 -2.00 -11.47
C HIS A 105 14.69 -3.25 -12.37
N LEU A 106 13.53 -3.75 -12.84
CA LEU A 106 13.47 -4.92 -13.71
C LEU A 106 13.67 -4.58 -15.18
N LYS A 107 13.20 -3.42 -15.62
CA LYS A 107 13.24 -3.01 -17.04
C LYS A 107 14.44 -2.14 -17.37
N ASP A 108 14.94 -1.36 -16.44
CA ASP A 108 16.09 -0.48 -16.60
C ASP A 108 17.18 -0.86 -15.62
N LYS A 109 18.09 -1.72 -16.07
CA LYS A 109 19.19 -2.23 -15.24
C LYS A 109 20.29 -1.20 -15.00
N MET A 110 20.26 -0.07 -15.70
CA MET A 110 21.21 1.02 -15.50
C MET A 110 20.83 1.89 -14.29
N MET A 111 19.58 1.80 -13.85
CA MET A 111 19.14 2.54 -12.66
C MET A 111 19.72 1.92 -11.39
N PRO A 112 20.22 2.75 -10.46
CA PRO A 112 20.73 2.24 -9.18
C PRO A 112 19.61 1.64 -8.34
N ASN A 113 19.99 0.77 -7.40
CA ASN A 113 19.05 0.27 -6.42
C ASN A 113 18.57 1.42 -5.54
N GLU A 114 17.31 1.35 -5.14
CA GLU A 114 16.66 2.39 -4.32
C GLU A 114 16.13 1.79 -3.03
N VAL A 115 16.09 2.60 -1.98
CA VAL A 115 15.61 2.20 -0.66
C VAL A 115 14.27 2.87 -0.38
N TYR A 116 13.32 2.07 0.08
CA TYR A 116 11.97 2.52 0.46
C TYR A 116 11.69 2.13 1.91
N SER A 117 10.96 2.98 2.61
CA SER A 117 10.55 2.72 3.99
C SER A 117 9.05 2.87 4.15
N ARG A 118 8.49 2.05 5.04
CA ARG A 118 7.08 2.13 5.40
C ARG A 118 6.86 3.28 6.38
N ARG A 119 5.86 4.09 6.10
CA ARG A 119 5.47 5.23 6.93
C ARG A 119 4.28 4.85 7.83
N LYS A 120 3.91 5.76 8.71
CA LYS A 120 2.81 5.55 9.69
C LYS A 120 1.48 5.24 9.03
N ASN A 121 1.23 5.71 7.81
CA ASN A 121 0.00 5.43 7.06
C ASN A 121 -0.01 4.03 6.42
N GLY A 122 1.05 3.24 6.59
CA GLY A 122 1.21 1.92 5.98
C GLY A 122 1.74 1.93 4.55
N GLY A 123 1.89 3.10 3.94
CA GLY A 123 2.45 3.24 2.60
C GLY A 123 3.99 3.21 2.61
N TRP A 124 4.56 2.83 1.47
CA TRP A 124 6.00 2.74 1.26
C TRP A 124 6.47 3.90 0.39
N TYR A 125 7.47 4.64 0.85
CA TYR A 125 7.96 5.85 0.18
C TYR A 125 9.48 5.86 0.15
N SER A 126 10.05 6.64 -0.77
CA SER A 126 11.51 6.83 -0.87
C SER A 126 12.11 7.17 0.49
N PHE A 127 13.15 6.41 0.87
CA PHE A 127 13.83 6.62 2.16
C PHE A 127 14.56 7.96 2.18
N GLY A 128 14.40 8.69 3.29
CA GLY A 128 15.07 9.97 3.47
C GLY A 128 14.39 11.16 2.80
N VAL A 129 13.32 10.94 2.03
CA VAL A 129 12.56 12.03 1.38
C VAL A 129 11.36 12.39 2.25
N ASN A 130 11.18 13.68 2.51
CA ASN A 130 10.03 14.18 3.27
C ASN A 130 8.75 14.00 2.44
N LEU A 131 7.65 13.61 3.09
CA LEU A 131 6.34 13.45 2.42
C LEU A 131 5.86 14.72 1.73
N LYS A 132 6.27 15.90 2.22
CA LYS A 132 5.97 17.20 1.59
C LYS A 132 6.63 17.39 0.23
N ASP A 133 7.72 16.69 -0.03
CA ASP A 133 8.50 16.80 -1.26
C ASP A 133 8.07 15.77 -2.31
N TYR A 134 6.89 15.16 -2.14
CA TYR A 134 6.29 14.19 -3.06
C TYR A 134 7.23 13.04 -3.42
N PRO A 135 7.64 12.24 -2.43
CA PRO A 135 8.53 11.09 -2.69
C PRO A 135 7.86 10.07 -3.60
N CYS A 136 8.67 9.29 -4.30
CA CYS A 136 8.17 8.14 -5.04
C CYS A 136 7.54 7.14 -4.06
N ARG A 137 6.52 6.43 -4.53
CA ARG A 137 5.83 5.39 -3.76
C ARG A 137 6.20 4.02 -4.28
N LEU A 138 6.34 3.06 -3.37
CA LEU A 138 6.50 1.65 -3.73
C LEU A 138 5.17 0.93 -3.54
N ILE A 139 4.66 0.32 -4.60
CA ILE A 139 3.44 -0.48 -4.57
C ILE A 139 3.86 -1.94 -4.51
N LEU A 140 3.60 -2.60 -3.38
CA LEU A 140 3.95 -4.00 -3.20
C LEU A 140 3.05 -4.91 -4.04
N ASN A 141 3.59 -6.05 -4.46
CA ASN A 141 2.87 -7.08 -5.20
C ASN A 141 2.24 -6.55 -6.48
N SER A 142 3.03 -5.82 -7.26
CA SER A 142 2.62 -5.21 -8.53
C SER A 142 3.68 -5.47 -9.59
N THR A 143 3.23 -5.72 -10.83
CA THR A 143 4.12 -5.86 -12.00
C THR A 143 3.93 -4.70 -12.97
N HIS A 144 3.18 -3.68 -12.58
CA HIS A 144 2.83 -2.56 -13.45
C HIS A 144 4.08 -1.76 -13.85
N HIS A 145 4.22 -1.54 -15.16
CA HIS A 145 5.28 -0.71 -15.73
C HIS A 145 4.66 0.16 -16.81
N TYR A 146 4.74 1.47 -16.63
CA TYR A 146 4.16 2.44 -17.56
C TYR A 146 4.98 3.73 -17.54
N ILE A 147 5.35 4.19 -18.71
CA ILE A 147 6.05 5.46 -18.88
C ILE A 147 5.15 6.36 -19.73
N ASP A 148 4.84 7.56 -19.20
CA ASP A 148 4.04 8.53 -19.93
C ASP A 148 4.89 9.20 -21.01
N MET A 149 4.56 8.93 -22.26
CA MET A 149 5.28 9.45 -23.43
C MET A 149 4.69 10.75 -23.95
N SER A 150 3.78 11.38 -23.22
CA SER A 150 3.10 12.61 -23.66
C SER A 150 3.94 13.88 -23.52
N PHE A 151 5.18 13.78 -23.10
CA PHE A 151 6.12 14.89 -23.01
C PHE A 151 6.98 15.03 -24.23
#